data_8cb1df7c9643c0f1a9d4f5cd83650478
#
_entry.id   8cb1df7c9643c0f1a9d4f5cd83650478
#
_cell.length_a   1.000
_cell.length_b   1.000
_cell.length_c   1.000
_cell.angle_alpha   90.00
_cell.angle_beta   90.00
_cell.angle_gamma   90.00
#
_symmetry.space_group_name_H-M   'P 1'
#
loop_
_entity.id
_entity.type
_entity.pdbx_description
1 polymer ?
#
loop_
_entity_poly.entity_id
_entity_poly.type
_entity_poly.pdbx_seq_one_letter_code
_entity_poly.pdbx_strand_id
1 'polypeptide(L)'
;YTHPTWNQDNLGSIFGLALDGDGNIYVSATKTWSSDQMGVSGWGAVYKLDTYSGAISTFALLPNAQDASLGSITYDCDHNQFFVTNFGDGKIYRLDMSGAIIDSYDHGTPWNGSGGWAALRDRPWAVEAHDGRLYYSLWNEDTVNYSSGDFNEIWSIELDAAGGFVPGTDVSEIILTNFYQTQYSAPVADMRFSKTGSLLLAERSMQGDSYLGAHQSRLLEYECVAGNWVPSSNIYEAGGPSYPNSSTGGVDATFDHTWCGADAMHLSSTDRMYGIQGLPATGGTAADSVLIDYQDNLTIGDKTMLGDVVVASNSTTDVTCPTVQVLGADCIGVLSPWDFDLTIGVSNMDPSEYITNVIMTSPSGTTLTPDHVAMSLPPLHSWSFDTVLEGAAQGSTVCIDMDVQFSNGDVCNEMLCIDLPSCSVTGDFDFNGLVNVDDLMFLIGRWDQDCDDANGDCDGVDIDGSGVVDMGDLLVVLANWTL
;
A
#
# COMPACT_ATOMS: atom_id res chain seq x y z
N TYR A 1 18.08 17.22 6.86
CA TYR A 1 18.28 18.06 8.06
C TYR A 1 18.69 17.15 9.20
N THR A 2 19.81 17.44 9.85
CA THR A 2 20.27 16.78 11.09
C THR A 2 20.37 17.80 12.19
N HIS A 3 19.81 17.53 13.36
CA HIS A 3 19.97 18.39 14.50
C HIS A 3 21.30 18.08 15.21
N PRO A 4 22.08 19.08 15.68
CA PRO A 4 23.38 18.83 16.31
C PRO A 4 23.37 17.92 17.55
N THR A 5 22.22 17.81 18.24
CA THR A 5 22.04 16.90 19.37
C THR A 5 21.73 15.47 18.97
N TRP A 6 21.35 15.22 17.70
CA TRP A 6 21.06 13.88 17.19
C TRP A 6 22.37 13.21 16.77
N ASN A 7 23.07 12.72 17.73
CA ASN A 7 24.38 12.13 17.57
C ASN A 7 24.56 10.90 18.46
N GLN A 8 25.62 10.17 18.23
CA GLN A 8 25.89 8.90 18.89
C GLN A 8 26.07 9.03 20.42
N ASP A 9 26.58 10.15 20.91
CA ASP A 9 26.76 10.37 22.34
C ASP A 9 25.40 10.44 23.07
N ASN A 10 24.40 11.02 22.42
CA ASN A 10 23.08 11.21 22.99
C ASN A 10 22.12 10.04 22.74
N LEU A 11 22.16 9.46 21.52
CA LEU A 11 21.21 8.44 21.06
C LEU A 11 21.80 7.03 21.10
N GLY A 12 23.13 6.90 21.07
CA GLY A 12 23.81 5.65 20.81
C GLY A 12 23.84 5.28 19.33
N SER A 13 24.09 4.00 19.04
CA SER A 13 23.80 3.43 17.74
C SER A 13 22.33 3.15 17.67
N ILE A 14 21.68 3.55 16.60
CA ILE A 14 20.25 3.35 16.37
C ILE A 14 20.06 2.44 15.17
N PHE A 15 18.98 1.65 15.18
CA PHE A 15 18.52 0.92 14.03
C PHE A 15 17.10 1.30 13.67
N GLY A 16 16.11 0.84 14.44
CA GLY A 16 14.70 1.06 14.14
C GLY A 16 14.28 2.52 14.20
N LEU A 17 13.44 2.91 13.28
CA LEU A 17 12.90 4.25 13.11
C LEU A 17 11.39 4.16 12.87
N ALA A 18 10.60 4.95 13.58
CA ALA A 18 9.16 5.08 13.35
C ALA A 18 8.73 6.55 13.44
N LEU A 19 7.66 6.87 12.75
CA LEU A 19 6.95 8.15 12.83
C LEU A 19 5.57 7.92 13.44
N ASP A 20 5.13 8.78 14.36
CA ASP A 20 3.73 8.80 14.79
C ASP A 20 2.88 9.68 13.86
N GLY A 21 1.56 9.68 14.08
CA GLY A 21 0.62 10.48 13.31
C GLY A 21 0.85 12.01 13.36
N ASP A 22 1.60 12.49 14.33
CA ASP A 22 1.99 13.90 14.47
C ASP A 22 3.36 14.21 13.82
N GLY A 23 4.01 13.20 13.23
CA GLY A 23 5.34 13.32 12.61
C GLY A 23 6.50 13.39 13.61
N ASN A 24 6.30 12.99 14.87
CA ASN A 24 7.41 12.82 15.80
C ASN A 24 8.22 11.57 15.44
N ILE A 25 9.53 11.66 15.60
CA ILE A 25 10.46 10.57 15.27
C ILE A 25 10.75 9.76 16.53
N TYR A 26 10.66 8.44 16.41
CA TYR A 26 11.05 7.48 17.44
C TYR A 26 12.18 6.60 16.93
N VAL A 27 13.20 6.39 17.76
CA VAL A 27 14.36 5.56 17.37
C VAL A 27 14.71 4.58 18.48
N SER A 28 15.08 3.35 18.09
CA SER A 28 15.51 2.30 19.00
C SER A 28 17.03 2.20 19.05
N ALA A 29 17.62 2.20 20.26
CA ALA A 29 19.04 1.98 20.46
C ALA A 29 19.41 0.50 20.27
N THR A 30 20.48 0.23 19.52
CA THR A 30 20.88 -1.13 19.13
C THR A 30 22.37 -1.39 19.39
N LYS A 31 22.69 -2.68 19.62
CA LYS A 31 24.06 -3.18 19.66
C LYS A 31 24.56 -3.74 18.32
N THR A 32 23.69 -3.84 17.34
CA THR A 32 24.12 -4.31 16.00
C THR A 32 25.34 -3.52 15.55
N TRP A 33 26.21 -4.15 14.75
CA TRP A 33 27.51 -3.63 14.33
C TRP A 33 28.58 -3.51 15.45
N SER A 34 28.47 -4.35 16.47
CA SER A 34 29.40 -4.38 17.63
C SER A 34 29.51 -3.03 18.37
N SER A 35 28.43 -2.27 18.42
CA SER A 35 28.39 -0.99 19.11
C SER A 35 28.07 -1.18 20.59
N ASP A 36 28.90 -0.59 21.47
CA ASP A 36 28.62 -0.51 22.90
C ASP A 36 28.09 0.86 23.32
N GLN A 37 27.77 1.73 22.37
CA GLN A 37 27.26 3.07 22.63
C GLN A 37 25.74 3.09 22.56
N MET A 38 25.09 3.21 23.71
CA MET A 38 23.65 3.13 23.85
C MET A 38 22.98 4.50 24.12
N GLY A 39 23.74 5.58 24.01
CA GLY A 39 23.26 6.93 24.31
C GLY A 39 23.02 7.17 25.82
N VAL A 40 22.36 8.28 26.11
CA VAL A 40 22.23 8.78 27.52
C VAL A 40 21.36 7.90 28.40
N SER A 41 20.44 7.09 27.83
CA SER A 41 19.51 6.26 28.60
C SER A 41 19.92 4.79 28.68
N GLY A 42 20.98 4.40 27.98
CA GLY A 42 21.56 3.07 28.06
C GLY A 42 20.78 2.00 27.28
N TRP A 43 20.99 0.75 27.69
CA TRP A 43 20.41 -0.42 27.05
C TRP A 43 18.88 -0.40 27.08
N GLY A 44 18.25 -0.78 25.95
CA GLY A 44 16.79 -0.87 25.83
C GLY A 44 16.09 0.45 25.62
N ALA A 45 16.83 1.53 25.35
CA ALA A 45 16.22 2.84 25.17
C ALA A 45 15.53 2.98 23.80
N VAL A 46 14.30 3.50 23.85
CA VAL A 46 13.61 4.12 22.72
C VAL A 46 13.60 5.62 23.01
N TYR A 47 14.08 6.40 22.06
CA TYR A 47 14.10 7.85 22.13
C TYR A 47 13.02 8.45 21.26
N LYS A 48 12.38 9.54 21.74
CA LYS A 48 11.54 10.43 20.95
C LYS A 48 12.33 11.68 20.61
N LEU A 49 12.34 12.05 19.33
CA LEU A 49 12.98 13.24 18.80
C LEU A 49 11.91 14.24 18.39
N ASP A 50 11.99 15.44 18.93
CA ASP A 50 11.12 16.54 18.56
C ASP A 50 11.67 17.23 17.32
N THR A 51 10.94 17.19 16.21
CA THR A 51 11.38 17.70 14.93
C THR A 51 11.47 19.22 14.85
N TYR A 52 10.78 19.94 15.75
CA TYR A 52 10.82 21.40 15.80
C TYR A 52 11.98 21.94 16.63
N SER A 53 12.16 21.38 17.82
CA SER A 53 13.18 21.87 18.77
C SER A 53 14.49 21.09 18.70
N GLY A 54 14.51 19.91 18.09
CA GLY A 54 15.60 18.95 18.14
C GLY A 54 15.79 18.30 19.52
N ALA A 55 14.84 18.48 20.44
CA ALA A 55 14.94 17.90 21.76
C ALA A 55 14.84 16.37 21.70
N ILE A 56 15.67 15.71 22.53
CA ILE A 56 15.66 14.27 22.73
C ILE A 56 15.02 13.98 24.08
N SER A 57 14.09 13.03 24.10
CA SER A 57 13.55 12.48 25.36
C SER A 57 13.59 10.96 25.31
N THR A 58 13.77 10.33 26.48
CA THR A 58 13.57 8.89 26.59
C THR A 58 12.08 8.60 26.55
N PHE A 59 11.63 7.92 25.50
CA PHE A 59 10.24 7.54 25.35
C PHE A 59 9.93 6.28 26.17
N ALA A 60 10.74 5.24 26.00
CA ALA A 60 10.62 4.00 26.76
C ALA A 60 11.99 3.44 27.13
N LEU A 61 12.02 2.60 28.16
CA LEU A 61 13.20 1.83 28.55
C LEU A 61 12.77 0.37 28.73
N LEU A 62 13.07 -0.47 27.74
CA LEU A 62 12.67 -1.86 27.75
C LEU A 62 13.58 -2.69 28.67
N PRO A 63 13.01 -3.66 29.42
CA PRO A 63 13.78 -4.51 30.31
C PRO A 63 14.61 -5.55 29.52
N ASN A 64 15.55 -6.20 30.21
CA ASN A 64 16.31 -7.36 29.72
C ASN A 64 17.11 -7.10 28.41
N ALA A 65 17.33 -5.86 28.02
CA ALA A 65 18.04 -5.51 26.80
C ALA A 65 19.56 -5.43 26.97
N GLN A 66 20.09 -5.70 28.15
CA GLN A 66 21.52 -5.56 28.45
C GLN A 66 22.35 -6.49 27.56
N ASP A 67 23.42 -5.95 27.00
CA ASP A 67 24.38 -6.62 26.09
C ASP A 67 23.82 -7.06 24.72
N ALA A 68 22.57 -6.70 24.38
CA ALA A 68 21.96 -6.98 23.09
C ALA A 68 21.18 -5.79 22.51
N SER A 69 20.41 -5.07 23.37
CA SER A 69 19.58 -3.93 23.01
C SER A 69 18.42 -4.25 22.06
N LEU A 70 17.96 -3.30 21.24
CA LEU A 70 16.71 -3.39 20.50
C LEU A 70 16.96 -3.63 19.02
N GLY A 71 15.96 -4.19 18.36
CA GLY A 71 15.87 -4.31 16.90
C GLY A 71 15.14 -3.13 16.28
N SER A 72 14.01 -3.40 15.60
CA SER A 72 13.18 -2.40 14.95
C SER A 72 12.04 -1.91 15.84
N ILE A 73 11.35 -0.86 15.38
CA ILE A 73 10.16 -0.25 15.99
C ILE A 73 9.18 0.09 14.87
N THR A 74 7.89 -0.16 15.06
CA THR A 74 6.83 0.30 14.18
C THR A 74 5.73 1.01 14.95
N TYR A 75 5.06 1.94 14.28
CA TYR A 75 3.87 2.63 14.80
C TYR A 75 2.61 2.00 14.18
N ASP A 76 1.74 1.50 15.03
CA ASP A 76 0.41 1.02 14.67
C ASP A 76 -0.58 2.19 14.78
N CYS A 77 -0.94 2.76 13.64
CA CYS A 77 -1.85 3.91 13.56
C CYS A 77 -3.29 3.55 13.92
N ASP A 78 -3.72 2.31 13.68
CA ASP A 78 -5.10 1.87 13.95
C ASP A 78 -5.41 1.85 15.45
N HIS A 79 -4.40 1.54 16.28
CA HIS A 79 -4.56 1.45 17.72
C HIS A 79 -3.76 2.51 18.48
N ASN A 80 -3.07 3.42 17.77
CA ASN A 80 -2.27 4.50 18.33
C ASN A 80 -1.27 4.00 19.36
N GLN A 81 -0.36 3.13 18.93
CA GLN A 81 0.60 2.41 19.76
C GLN A 81 1.88 2.06 19.00
N PHE A 82 2.89 1.54 19.71
CA PHE A 82 4.13 1.06 19.09
C PHE A 82 4.39 -0.39 19.41
N PHE A 83 5.06 -1.09 18.47
CA PHE A 83 5.70 -2.38 18.73
C PHE A 83 7.20 -2.26 18.55
N VAL A 84 7.96 -2.86 19.50
CA VAL A 84 9.42 -2.79 19.54
C VAL A 84 9.99 -4.19 19.78
N THR A 85 10.94 -4.61 18.96
CA THR A 85 11.63 -5.90 19.14
C THR A 85 12.85 -5.74 20.06
N ASN A 86 13.05 -6.72 20.93
CA ASN A 86 14.16 -6.72 21.91
C ASN A 86 15.05 -7.96 21.69
N PHE A 87 16.28 -7.73 21.31
CA PHE A 87 17.25 -8.80 21.07
C PHE A 87 17.70 -9.52 22.37
N GLY A 88 17.52 -8.88 23.54
CA GLY A 88 18.00 -9.44 24.80
C GLY A 88 17.13 -10.55 25.35
N ASP A 89 15.83 -10.44 25.26
CA ASP A 89 14.90 -11.46 25.72
C ASP A 89 14.04 -12.09 24.62
N GLY A 90 14.24 -11.66 23.37
CA GLY A 90 13.53 -12.23 22.22
C GLY A 90 12.06 -11.82 22.13
N LYS A 91 11.64 -10.78 22.85
CA LYS A 91 10.25 -10.35 22.89
C LYS A 91 9.95 -9.20 21.96
N ILE A 92 8.69 -9.12 21.61
CA ILE A 92 8.10 -7.94 20.99
C ILE A 92 7.28 -7.23 22.07
N TYR A 93 7.61 -5.97 22.35
CA TYR A 93 6.95 -5.16 23.34
C TYR A 93 5.93 -4.23 22.69
N ARG A 94 4.75 -4.16 23.29
CA ARG A 94 3.69 -3.24 22.95
C ARG A 94 3.73 -2.03 23.90
N LEU A 95 3.83 -0.82 23.34
CA LEU A 95 3.92 0.42 24.08
C LEU A 95 2.74 1.33 23.75
N ASP A 96 2.20 2.00 24.75
CA ASP A 96 1.25 3.09 24.50
C ASP A 96 1.97 4.39 24.12
N MET A 97 1.20 5.45 23.77
CA MET A 97 1.74 6.74 23.36
C MET A 97 2.48 7.50 24.47
N SER A 98 2.43 7.02 25.71
CA SER A 98 3.25 7.54 26.82
C SER A 98 4.60 6.83 26.95
N GLY A 99 4.82 5.75 26.19
CA GLY A 99 5.97 4.86 26.30
C GLY A 99 5.84 3.80 27.38
N ALA A 100 4.65 3.64 27.98
CA ALA A 100 4.42 2.59 28.95
C ALA A 100 4.27 1.23 28.26
N ILE A 101 4.95 0.21 28.79
CA ILE A 101 4.78 -1.17 28.34
C ILE A 101 3.40 -1.65 28.78
N ILE A 102 2.52 -1.96 27.81
CA ILE A 102 1.17 -2.42 28.07
C ILE A 102 1.00 -3.92 27.82
N ASP A 103 1.87 -4.53 26.98
CA ASP A 103 1.89 -5.97 26.72
C ASP A 103 3.24 -6.40 26.15
N SER A 104 3.46 -7.73 26.04
CA SER A 104 4.61 -8.31 25.33
C SER A 104 4.30 -9.70 24.80
N TYR A 105 4.84 -10.02 23.63
CA TYR A 105 4.76 -11.32 22.99
C TYR A 105 6.14 -11.97 22.96
N ASP A 106 6.21 -13.26 23.31
CA ASP A 106 7.42 -14.09 23.33
C ASP A 106 7.22 -15.27 22.36
N HIS A 107 7.95 -15.24 21.23
CA HIS A 107 7.84 -16.28 20.21
C HIS A 107 8.61 -17.53 20.63
N GLY A 108 8.01 -18.68 20.39
CA GLY A 108 8.70 -19.96 20.54
C GLY A 108 9.03 -20.33 21.98
N THR A 109 10.32 -20.38 22.34
CA THR A 109 10.77 -20.80 23.67
C THR A 109 10.78 -19.60 24.62
N PRO A 110 10.02 -19.66 25.73
CA PRO A 110 9.98 -18.56 26.69
C PRO A 110 11.38 -18.21 27.20
N TRP A 111 11.65 -16.90 27.27
CA TRP A 111 12.94 -16.39 27.77
C TRP A 111 13.32 -16.97 29.13
N ASN A 112 14.54 -17.48 29.23
CA ASN A 112 15.03 -18.23 30.38
C ASN A 112 15.73 -17.36 31.46
N GLY A 113 15.77 -16.03 31.30
CA GLY A 113 16.44 -15.11 32.20
C GLY A 113 17.93 -14.92 31.96
N SER A 114 18.49 -15.45 30.87
CA SER A 114 19.89 -15.23 30.51
C SER A 114 20.09 -13.83 29.92
N GLY A 115 21.18 -13.15 30.28
CA GLY A 115 21.58 -11.90 29.64
C GLY A 115 22.26 -12.14 28.29
N GLY A 116 22.43 -11.08 27.53
CA GLY A 116 22.98 -11.10 26.18
C GLY A 116 21.91 -11.32 25.11
N TRP A 117 22.29 -11.75 23.93
CA TRP A 117 21.39 -12.01 22.83
C TRP A 117 20.45 -13.19 23.07
N ALA A 118 19.17 -13.03 22.76
CA ALA A 118 18.23 -14.13 22.69
C ALA A 118 18.73 -15.24 21.75
N ALA A 119 18.28 -16.47 21.98
CA ALA A 119 18.67 -17.59 21.12
C ALA A 119 18.23 -17.34 19.67
N LEU A 120 18.96 -17.90 18.71
CA LEU A 120 18.48 -18.01 17.34
C LEU A 120 17.13 -18.72 17.33
N ARG A 121 16.23 -18.34 16.42
CA ARG A 121 14.82 -18.76 16.34
C ARG A 121 13.87 -18.12 17.39
N ASP A 122 14.43 -17.45 18.39
CA ASP A 122 13.68 -16.65 19.35
C ASP A 122 14.16 -15.17 19.30
N ARG A 123 14.72 -14.73 18.18
CA ARG A 123 15.31 -13.40 18.01
C ARG A 123 14.57 -12.60 16.94
N PRO A 124 13.52 -11.84 17.28
CA PRO A 124 12.82 -10.97 16.32
C PRO A 124 13.65 -9.73 16.00
N TRP A 125 13.62 -9.27 14.74
CA TRP A 125 14.27 -8.03 14.32
C TRP A 125 13.27 -7.05 13.71
N ALA A 126 12.87 -7.24 12.45
CA ALA A 126 11.86 -6.41 11.81
C ALA A 126 10.48 -6.62 12.42
N VAL A 127 9.68 -5.57 12.48
CA VAL A 127 8.30 -5.61 12.97
C VAL A 127 7.45 -4.60 12.24
N GLU A 128 6.24 -5.00 11.80
CA GLU A 128 5.29 -4.13 11.10
C GLU A 128 3.85 -4.53 11.41
N ALA A 129 3.00 -3.54 11.72
CA ALA A 129 1.57 -3.74 11.94
C ALA A 129 0.81 -3.51 10.63
N HIS A 130 -0.03 -4.45 10.22
CA HIS A 130 -0.83 -4.35 9.01
C HIS A 130 -2.07 -5.26 9.08
N ASP A 131 -3.23 -4.74 8.67
CA ASP A 131 -4.51 -5.47 8.56
C ASP A 131 -4.86 -6.33 9.78
N GLY A 132 -4.75 -5.76 10.99
CA GLY A 132 -5.08 -6.44 12.23
C GLY A 132 -4.11 -7.57 12.61
N ARG A 133 -2.94 -7.62 12.00
CA ARG A 133 -1.84 -8.53 12.33
C ARG A 133 -0.55 -7.78 12.59
N LEU A 134 0.30 -8.35 13.43
CA LEU A 134 1.68 -7.90 13.57
C LEU A 134 2.59 -8.89 12.87
N TYR A 135 3.28 -8.43 11.84
CA TYR A 135 4.31 -9.18 11.12
C TYR A 135 5.66 -8.93 11.78
N TYR A 136 6.49 -9.97 11.85
CA TYR A 136 7.83 -9.86 12.41
C TYR A 136 8.78 -10.88 11.78
N SER A 137 10.05 -10.52 11.69
CA SER A 137 11.09 -11.44 11.22
C SER A 137 11.71 -12.21 12.38
N LEU A 138 12.11 -13.44 12.13
CA LEU A 138 12.94 -14.23 13.04
C LEU A 138 14.33 -14.45 12.45
N TRP A 139 15.34 -14.10 13.23
CA TRP A 139 16.73 -14.37 12.92
C TRP A 139 17.09 -15.79 13.38
N ASN A 140 17.00 -16.75 12.45
CA ASN A 140 17.13 -18.17 12.75
C ASN A 140 18.53 -18.71 12.47
N GLU A 141 19.31 -18.04 11.63
CA GLU A 141 20.61 -18.50 11.18
C GLU A 141 21.67 -17.40 11.34
N ASP A 142 22.77 -17.72 11.97
CA ASP A 142 23.89 -16.80 12.24
C ASP A 142 25.28 -17.49 12.07
N THR A 143 25.27 -18.66 11.48
CA THR A 143 26.50 -19.37 11.16
C THR A 143 26.72 -19.34 9.64
N VAL A 144 27.96 -19.42 9.21
CA VAL A 144 28.30 -19.51 7.78
C VAL A 144 27.94 -20.87 7.16
N ASN A 145 27.04 -21.64 7.76
CA ASN A 145 26.74 -22.98 7.34
C ASN A 145 25.24 -23.25 7.16
N TYR A 146 24.69 -22.82 6.06
CA TYR A 146 23.29 -23.02 5.68
C TYR A 146 22.89 -24.48 5.42
N SER A 147 23.78 -25.45 5.63
CA SER A 147 23.45 -26.86 5.48
C SER A 147 22.55 -27.41 6.57
N SER A 148 22.29 -26.62 7.61
CA SER A 148 21.41 -27.01 8.73
C SER A 148 19.91 -26.97 8.39
N GLY A 149 19.52 -26.23 7.35
CA GLY A 149 18.11 -26.00 7.03
C GLY A 149 17.44 -24.95 7.94
N ASP A 150 18.23 -24.21 8.69
CA ASP A 150 17.73 -23.11 9.52
C ASP A 150 17.68 -21.83 8.69
N PHE A 151 16.50 -21.52 8.15
CA PHE A 151 16.26 -20.35 7.33
C PHE A 151 15.70 -19.23 8.19
N ASN A 152 16.01 -17.97 7.82
CA ASN A 152 15.32 -16.83 8.38
C ASN A 152 13.85 -16.83 7.92
N GLU A 153 12.94 -16.37 8.76
CA GLU A 153 11.50 -16.49 8.54
C GLU A 153 10.78 -15.18 8.83
N ILE A 154 9.65 -14.98 8.15
CA ILE A 154 8.65 -13.97 8.51
C ILE A 154 7.47 -14.69 9.13
N TRP A 155 7.04 -14.20 10.27
CA TRP A 155 5.88 -14.66 11.02
C TRP A 155 4.87 -13.55 11.19
N SER A 156 3.63 -13.88 11.49
CA SER A 156 2.63 -12.93 11.91
C SER A 156 1.80 -13.46 13.07
N ILE A 157 1.22 -12.56 13.87
CA ILE A 157 0.28 -12.85 14.95
C ILE A 157 -0.90 -11.90 14.85
N GLU A 158 -2.13 -12.38 15.11
CA GLU A 158 -3.32 -11.53 15.13
C GLU A 158 -3.28 -10.52 16.26
N LEU A 159 -3.82 -9.34 15.99
CA LEU A 159 -4.13 -8.32 16.97
C LEU A 159 -5.64 -8.29 17.21
N ASP A 160 -6.07 -8.17 18.47
CA ASP A 160 -7.47 -8.00 18.82
C ASP A 160 -7.95 -6.57 18.53
N ALA A 161 -9.23 -6.29 18.71
CA ALA A 161 -9.83 -4.99 18.46
C ALA A 161 -9.27 -3.84 19.35
N ALA A 162 -8.45 -4.16 20.36
CA ALA A 162 -7.73 -3.21 21.19
C ALA A 162 -6.23 -3.17 20.84
N GLY A 163 -5.82 -3.85 19.77
CA GLY A 163 -4.45 -3.97 19.30
C GLY A 163 -3.56 -4.85 20.18
N GLY A 164 -4.14 -5.73 21.02
CA GLY A 164 -3.41 -6.70 21.83
C GLY A 164 -3.08 -7.97 21.06
N PHE A 165 -2.01 -8.67 21.44
CA PHE A 165 -1.68 -9.95 20.83
C PHE A 165 -2.75 -11.00 21.12
N VAL A 166 -3.13 -11.78 20.10
CA VAL A 166 -4.03 -12.95 20.26
C VAL A 166 -3.20 -14.22 20.34
N PRO A 167 -3.01 -14.82 21.53
CA PRO A 167 -2.12 -15.97 21.68
C PRO A 167 -2.58 -17.19 20.87
N GLY A 168 -1.62 -17.86 20.20
CA GLY A 168 -1.88 -19.08 19.44
C GLY A 168 -2.42 -18.85 18.02
N THR A 169 -2.35 -17.60 17.53
CA THR A 169 -2.68 -17.25 16.14
C THR A 169 -1.44 -16.94 15.31
N ASP A 170 -0.27 -17.19 15.86
CA ASP A 170 1.00 -17.01 15.18
C ASP A 170 1.13 -18.01 14.00
N VAL A 171 1.56 -17.48 12.85
CA VAL A 171 1.69 -18.24 11.59
C VAL A 171 3.02 -17.91 10.93
N SER A 172 3.72 -18.94 10.42
CA SER A 172 4.87 -18.77 9.54
C SER A 172 4.37 -18.38 8.16
N GLU A 173 4.69 -17.17 7.74
CA GLU A 173 4.23 -16.57 6.49
C GLU A 173 5.19 -16.84 5.34
N ILE A 174 6.50 -16.63 5.57
CA ILE A 174 7.54 -16.77 4.56
C ILE A 174 8.76 -17.45 5.16
N ILE A 175 9.27 -18.48 4.47
CA ILE A 175 10.57 -19.10 4.76
C ILE A 175 11.54 -18.67 3.67
N LEU A 176 12.60 -17.95 4.04
CA LEU A 176 13.61 -17.42 3.12
C LEU A 176 14.65 -18.48 2.76
N THR A 177 14.26 -19.40 1.87
CA THR A 177 15.07 -20.58 1.51
C THR A 177 16.27 -20.30 0.62
N ASN A 178 16.32 -19.11 -0.01
CA ASN A 178 17.38 -18.72 -0.93
C ASN A 178 18.23 -17.62 -0.33
N PHE A 179 19.52 -17.88 -0.17
CA PHE A 179 20.49 -16.88 0.23
C PHE A 179 21.27 -16.38 -0.97
N TYR A 180 21.58 -15.08 -0.99
CA TYR A 180 22.42 -14.52 -2.04
C TYR A 180 23.84 -15.07 -1.97
N GLN A 181 24.37 -15.21 -0.75
CA GLN A 181 25.69 -15.80 -0.51
C GLN A 181 25.66 -16.70 0.73
N THR A 182 26.46 -17.77 0.70
CA THR A 182 26.44 -18.82 1.73
C THR A 182 27.41 -18.57 2.89
N GLN A 183 28.02 -17.40 2.98
CA GLN A 183 29.01 -17.15 4.02
C GLN A 183 28.55 -16.18 5.12
N TYR A 184 27.32 -15.64 5.00
CA TYR A 184 26.74 -14.73 5.98
C TYR A 184 25.26 -15.02 6.17
N SER A 185 24.78 -14.85 7.38
CA SER A 185 23.35 -14.77 7.63
C SER A 185 22.78 -13.51 6.97
N ALA A 186 21.54 -13.59 6.54
CA ALA A 186 20.83 -12.46 5.96
C ALA A 186 19.46 -12.31 6.66
N PRO A 187 19.44 -11.96 7.97
CA PRO A 187 18.18 -11.68 8.64
C PRO A 187 17.49 -10.48 7.96
N VAL A 188 16.17 -10.53 7.94
CA VAL A 188 15.36 -9.37 7.57
C VAL A 188 15.38 -8.40 8.73
N ALA A 189 15.93 -7.23 8.50
CA ALA A 189 16.16 -6.22 9.53
C ALA A 189 15.01 -5.22 9.59
N ASP A 190 14.33 -5.01 8.47
CA ASP A 190 13.17 -4.15 8.35
C ASP A 190 12.19 -4.68 7.31
N MET A 191 10.91 -4.33 7.44
CA MET A 191 9.83 -4.69 6.52
C MET A 191 8.75 -3.62 6.48
N ARG A 192 8.14 -3.47 5.29
CA ARG A 192 7.02 -2.54 5.07
C ARG A 192 6.04 -3.12 4.08
N PHE A 193 4.78 -2.75 4.23
CA PHE A 193 3.79 -2.99 3.20
C PHE A 193 3.83 -1.86 2.16
N SER A 194 3.91 -2.24 0.89
CA SER A 194 3.76 -1.28 -0.21
C SER A 194 2.33 -0.76 -0.28
N LYS A 195 2.12 0.32 -1.01
CA LYS A 195 0.77 0.87 -1.22
C LYS A 195 -0.15 -0.06 -2.04
N THR A 196 0.39 -1.10 -2.66
CA THR A 196 -0.37 -2.15 -3.36
C THR A 196 -0.59 -3.41 -2.52
N GLY A 197 -0.16 -3.39 -1.25
CA GLY A 197 -0.31 -4.51 -0.32
C GLY A 197 0.75 -5.61 -0.46
N SER A 198 1.80 -5.42 -1.28
CA SER A 198 2.95 -6.33 -1.27
C SER A 198 3.81 -6.10 -0.02
N LEU A 199 4.47 -7.15 0.44
CA LEU A 199 5.40 -7.09 1.57
C LEU A 199 6.83 -6.91 1.09
N LEU A 200 7.43 -5.78 1.43
CA LEU A 200 8.84 -5.46 1.16
C LEU A 200 9.70 -5.88 2.34
N LEU A 201 10.84 -6.52 2.07
CA LEU A 201 11.75 -7.05 3.07
C LEU A 201 13.17 -6.55 2.79
N ALA A 202 13.80 -5.89 3.75
CA ALA A 202 15.19 -5.47 3.68
C ALA A 202 16.07 -6.41 4.51
N GLU A 203 16.96 -7.13 3.85
CA GLU A 203 17.96 -7.98 4.51
C GLU A 203 19.15 -7.15 5.02
N ARG A 204 19.79 -7.64 6.08
CA ARG A 204 21.09 -7.18 6.54
C ARG A 204 22.02 -8.35 6.81
N SER A 205 23.15 -8.43 6.09
CA SER A 205 24.14 -9.48 6.30
C SER A 205 24.84 -9.31 7.64
N MET A 206 24.72 -10.32 8.48
CA MET A 206 25.27 -10.32 9.84
C MET A 206 26.01 -11.62 10.14
N GLN A 207 26.92 -11.55 11.10
CA GLN A 207 27.45 -12.68 11.84
C GLN A 207 27.59 -12.27 13.30
N GLY A 208 26.82 -12.87 14.18
CA GLY A 208 26.68 -12.36 15.54
C GLY A 208 26.13 -10.93 15.55
N ASP A 209 26.70 -10.09 16.39
CA ASP A 209 26.40 -8.65 16.45
C ASP A 209 27.19 -7.82 15.43
N SER A 210 28.02 -8.46 14.60
CA SER A 210 28.89 -7.82 13.66
C SER A 210 28.34 -7.87 12.25
N TYR A 211 28.47 -6.76 11.56
CA TYR A 211 28.23 -6.67 10.13
C TYR A 211 29.50 -7.06 9.35
N LEU A 212 29.40 -8.01 8.43
CA LEU A 212 30.53 -8.52 7.67
C LEU A 212 30.38 -8.45 6.15
N GLY A 213 29.16 -8.32 5.63
CA GLY A 213 28.88 -8.44 4.21
C GLY A 213 28.18 -7.23 3.60
N ALA A 214 28.91 -6.12 3.34
CA ALA A 214 28.35 -4.88 2.80
C ALA A 214 27.55 -5.01 1.51
N HIS A 215 27.74 -6.07 0.74
CA HIS A 215 27.18 -6.21 -0.60
C HIS A 215 26.48 -7.54 -0.77
N GLN A 216 25.80 -8.02 0.28
CA GLN A 216 25.22 -9.35 0.34
C GLN A 216 23.84 -9.35 1.01
N SER A 217 23.20 -8.19 1.03
CA SER A 217 21.88 -7.95 1.62
C SER A 217 20.92 -7.51 0.53
N ARG A 218 19.85 -8.26 0.34
CA ARG A 218 18.87 -8.02 -0.72
C ARG A 218 17.74 -7.10 -0.24
N LEU A 219 17.07 -6.51 -1.19
CA LEU A 219 15.73 -5.97 -1.04
C LEU A 219 14.78 -6.90 -1.80
N LEU A 220 13.78 -7.43 -1.13
CA LEU A 220 12.88 -8.46 -1.64
C LEU A 220 11.42 -7.96 -1.57
N GLU A 221 10.60 -8.44 -2.48
CA GLU A 221 9.16 -8.19 -2.48
C GLU A 221 8.39 -9.51 -2.59
N TYR A 222 7.31 -9.61 -1.82
CA TYR A 222 6.37 -10.72 -1.83
C TYR A 222 4.95 -10.22 -2.04
N GLU A 223 4.21 -10.89 -2.90
CA GLU A 223 2.81 -10.61 -3.20
C GLU A 223 1.91 -11.64 -2.52
N CYS A 224 0.76 -11.21 -1.99
CA CYS A 224 -0.22 -12.12 -1.43
C CYS A 224 -1.13 -12.66 -2.55
N VAL A 225 -0.95 -13.92 -2.94
CA VAL A 225 -1.74 -14.58 -3.96
C VAL A 225 -2.59 -15.68 -3.33
N ALA A 226 -3.90 -15.50 -3.34
CA ALA A 226 -4.86 -16.43 -2.73
C ALA A 226 -4.52 -16.79 -1.26
N GLY A 227 -4.09 -15.79 -0.49
CA GLY A 227 -3.74 -15.94 0.94
C GLY A 227 -2.36 -16.56 1.20
N ASN A 228 -1.49 -16.63 0.19
CA ASN A 228 -0.12 -17.11 0.36
C ASN A 228 0.87 -16.07 -0.17
N TRP A 229 1.94 -15.84 0.58
CA TRP A 229 3.03 -14.98 0.14
C TRP A 229 3.91 -15.68 -0.88
N VAL A 230 4.02 -15.11 -2.07
CA VAL A 230 4.88 -15.59 -3.16
C VAL A 230 5.88 -14.50 -3.56
N PRO A 231 7.12 -14.85 -3.94
CA PRO A 231 8.06 -13.85 -4.42
C PRO A 231 7.49 -13.10 -5.61
N SER A 232 7.54 -11.77 -5.58
CA SER A 232 7.19 -10.91 -6.70
C SER A 232 8.15 -11.11 -7.88
N SER A 233 7.69 -10.76 -9.08
CA SER A 233 8.55 -10.68 -10.27
C SER A 233 9.42 -9.42 -10.30
N ASN A 234 9.15 -8.43 -9.45
CA ASN A 234 9.91 -7.21 -9.34
C ASN A 234 11.30 -7.50 -8.73
N ILE A 235 12.32 -6.93 -9.32
CA ILE A 235 13.70 -7.07 -8.86
C ILE A 235 14.21 -5.69 -8.44
N TYR A 236 14.66 -5.58 -7.20
CA TYR A 236 15.22 -4.35 -6.64
C TYR A 236 16.73 -4.52 -6.48
N GLU A 237 17.51 -3.79 -7.29
CA GLU A 237 18.97 -3.74 -7.15
C GLU A 237 19.36 -2.61 -6.19
N ALA A 238 19.29 -2.87 -4.88
CA ALA A 238 19.78 -1.96 -3.86
C ALA A 238 21.31 -1.84 -3.94
N GLY A 239 21.80 -0.69 -4.36
CA GLY A 239 23.22 -0.44 -4.64
C GLY A 239 23.50 -0.19 -6.12
N GLY A 240 24.78 -0.13 -6.49
CA GLY A 240 25.19 0.10 -7.87
C GLY A 240 25.39 -1.17 -8.68
N PRO A 241 25.65 -1.04 -10.00
CA PRO A 241 25.75 -2.17 -10.93
C PRO A 241 26.79 -3.24 -10.57
N SER A 242 27.82 -2.86 -9.82
CA SER A 242 28.84 -3.82 -9.36
C SER A 242 28.47 -4.53 -8.07
N TYR A 243 27.48 -4.01 -7.35
CA TYR A 243 27.07 -4.48 -6.03
C TYR A 243 25.54 -4.31 -5.84
N PRO A 244 24.73 -5.05 -6.60
CA PRO A 244 23.27 -4.84 -6.65
C PRO A 244 22.51 -5.36 -5.42
N ASN A 245 23.20 -5.93 -4.45
CA ASN A 245 22.63 -6.45 -3.20
C ASN A 245 23.34 -5.80 -2.02
N SER A 246 23.20 -4.50 -1.89
CA SER A 246 23.88 -3.67 -0.89
C SER A 246 22.90 -2.94 0.03
N SER A 247 21.71 -3.53 0.31
CA SER A 247 20.79 -3.00 1.30
C SER A 247 21.48 -2.82 2.65
N THR A 248 21.18 -1.73 3.35
CA THR A 248 21.65 -1.49 4.71
C THR A 248 20.66 -1.94 5.77
N GLY A 249 19.52 -2.50 5.35
CA GLY A 249 18.55 -3.16 6.24
C GLY A 249 17.28 -2.36 6.49
N GLY A 250 17.17 -1.13 6.02
CA GLY A 250 15.96 -0.30 6.13
C GLY A 250 15.18 -0.25 4.82
N VAL A 251 13.86 -0.22 4.87
CA VAL A 251 12.96 -0.11 3.72
C VAL A 251 11.68 0.64 4.07
N ASP A 252 11.22 1.47 3.15
CA ASP A 252 9.88 2.04 3.16
C ASP A 252 9.37 2.25 1.73
N ALA A 253 8.09 2.56 1.55
CA ALA A 253 7.47 2.70 0.24
C ALA A 253 6.59 3.95 0.14
N THR A 254 6.76 4.65 -0.97
CA THR A 254 5.76 5.59 -1.51
C THR A 254 4.98 4.90 -2.63
N PHE A 255 4.04 5.60 -3.22
CA PHE A 255 3.27 5.06 -4.35
C PHE A 255 4.16 4.73 -5.56
N ASP A 256 5.17 5.54 -5.80
CA ASP A 256 6.02 5.50 -7.00
C ASP A 256 7.43 4.92 -6.75
N HIS A 257 7.86 4.84 -5.49
CA HIS A 257 9.20 4.35 -5.13
C HIS A 257 9.21 3.43 -3.92
N THR A 258 10.09 2.47 -3.97
CA THR A 258 10.57 1.71 -2.80
C THR A 258 11.88 2.34 -2.33
N TRP A 259 11.90 2.84 -1.12
CA TRP A 259 13.04 3.52 -0.51
C TRP A 259 13.83 2.58 0.38
N CYS A 260 15.14 2.57 0.26
CA CYS A 260 16.01 1.77 1.13
C CYS A 260 17.33 2.50 1.43
N GLY A 261 17.92 2.16 2.55
CA GLY A 261 19.32 2.46 2.76
C GLY A 261 20.19 1.55 1.87
N ALA A 262 21.19 2.11 1.21
CA ALA A 262 22.08 1.33 0.34
C ALA A 262 23.54 1.77 0.41
N ASP A 263 24.41 0.76 0.34
CA ASP A 263 25.83 0.95 0.16
C ASP A 263 26.20 0.89 -1.34
N ALA A 264 27.26 1.58 -1.73
CA ALA A 264 27.87 1.49 -3.07
C ALA A 264 26.91 1.76 -4.25
N MET A 265 26.07 2.79 -4.14
CA MET A 265 25.10 3.21 -5.16
C MET A 265 25.72 3.86 -6.41
N HIS A 266 27.04 3.86 -6.55
CA HIS A 266 27.72 4.54 -7.64
C HIS A 266 27.40 3.97 -9.02
N LEU A 267 27.18 4.85 -9.98
CA LEU A 267 26.96 4.51 -11.40
C LEU A 267 28.25 4.31 -12.18
N SER A 268 29.37 4.79 -11.65
CA SER A 268 30.70 4.66 -12.25
C SER A 268 31.75 4.36 -11.17
N SER A 269 32.94 3.97 -11.57
CA SER A 269 34.04 3.70 -10.63
C SER A 269 34.59 4.94 -9.91
N THR A 270 34.18 6.14 -10.33
CA THR A 270 34.62 7.42 -9.76
C THR A 270 33.58 8.06 -8.85
N ASP A 271 32.31 7.74 -9.05
CA ASP A 271 31.21 8.32 -8.26
C ASP A 271 30.90 7.35 -7.13
N ARG A 272 31.11 7.77 -5.90
CA ARG A 272 30.89 6.94 -4.71
C ARG A 272 29.79 7.56 -3.88
N MET A 273 28.65 6.88 -3.85
CA MET A 273 27.47 7.30 -3.09
C MET A 273 27.11 6.22 -2.09
N TYR A 274 26.85 6.63 -0.86
CA TYR A 274 26.36 5.80 0.23
C TYR A 274 25.25 6.58 0.92
N GLY A 275 24.07 5.98 1.03
CA GLY A 275 22.95 6.71 1.60
C GLY A 275 21.60 6.06 1.34
N ILE A 276 20.66 6.80 0.80
CA ILE A 276 19.29 6.36 0.55
C ILE A 276 19.08 6.26 -0.95
N GLN A 277 18.45 5.14 -1.36
CA GLN A 277 18.08 4.87 -2.75
C GLN A 277 16.56 4.74 -2.84
N GLY A 278 15.95 5.49 -3.75
CA GLY A 278 14.55 5.33 -4.15
C GLY A 278 14.48 4.59 -5.48
N LEU A 279 14.19 3.31 -5.45
CA LEU A 279 13.96 2.48 -6.63
C LEU A 279 12.51 2.64 -7.10
N PRO A 280 12.19 2.54 -8.41
CA PRO A 280 10.81 2.49 -8.84
C PRO A 280 10.01 1.41 -8.09
N ALA A 281 8.74 1.67 -7.78
CA ALA A 281 7.89 0.71 -7.06
C ALA A 281 7.72 -0.64 -7.79
N THR A 282 8.00 -0.67 -9.10
CA THR A 282 8.00 -1.87 -9.94
C THR A 282 9.36 -2.57 -10.04
N GLY A 283 10.30 -2.22 -9.18
CA GLY A 283 11.68 -2.69 -9.26
C GLY A 283 12.55 -1.84 -10.18
N GLY A 284 13.84 -2.06 -10.14
CA GLY A 284 14.80 -1.33 -10.97
C GLY A 284 16.23 -1.42 -10.46
N THR A 285 17.08 -0.63 -11.08
CA THR A 285 18.53 -0.55 -10.83
C THR A 285 18.93 0.85 -10.35
N ALA A 286 20.19 1.05 -10.01
CA ALA A 286 20.71 2.39 -9.67
C ALA A 286 20.50 3.42 -10.80
N ALA A 287 20.43 2.97 -12.07
CA ALA A 287 20.22 3.87 -13.20
C ALA A 287 18.77 4.39 -13.28
N ASP A 288 17.83 3.67 -12.68
CA ASP A 288 16.39 3.98 -12.67
C ASP A 288 15.97 4.69 -11.37
N SER A 289 16.93 4.92 -10.46
CA SER A 289 16.68 5.30 -9.08
C SER A 289 16.94 6.78 -8.80
N VAL A 290 16.31 7.29 -7.76
CA VAL A 290 16.74 8.50 -7.04
C VAL A 290 17.82 8.11 -6.05
N LEU A 291 18.98 8.76 -6.11
CA LEU A 291 20.13 8.49 -5.25
C LEU A 291 20.39 9.70 -4.34
N ILE A 292 20.40 9.47 -3.04
CA ILE A 292 20.71 10.50 -2.03
C ILE A 292 21.99 10.12 -1.32
N ASP A 293 23.07 10.86 -1.60
CA ASP A 293 24.35 10.67 -0.93
C ASP A 293 24.33 11.24 0.49
N TYR A 294 24.74 10.45 1.47
CA TYR A 294 24.69 10.84 2.87
C TYR A 294 25.56 12.07 3.19
N GLN A 295 26.73 12.18 2.57
CA GLN A 295 27.68 13.26 2.84
C GLN A 295 27.81 14.28 1.70
N ASP A 296 27.12 14.09 0.60
CA ASP A 296 27.15 14.96 -0.58
C ASP A 296 28.59 15.17 -1.12
N ASN A 297 29.39 14.08 -1.13
CA ASN A 297 30.75 14.11 -1.65
C ASN A 297 31.06 12.86 -2.47
N LEU A 298 30.93 12.90 -3.75
CA LEU A 298 31.09 11.76 -4.67
C LEU A 298 32.51 11.17 -4.75
N THR A 299 33.45 11.64 -3.94
CA THR A 299 34.89 11.26 -4.06
C THR A 299 35.38 10.35 -2.94
N ILE A 300 34.69 10.24 -1.84
CA ILE A 300 35.08 9.47 -0.66
C ILE A 300 34.09 8.34 -0.44
N GLY A 301 34.59 7.14 -0.17
CA GLY A 301 33.76 6.00 0.17
C GLY A 301 33.37 6.05 1.64
N ASP A 302 32.30 6.72 1.96
CA ASP A 302 31.75 6.81 3.31
C ASP A 302 30.74 5.70 3.50
N LYS A 303 31.23 4.53 3.88
CA LYS A 303 30.35 3.43 4.25
C LYS A 303 29.54 3.84 5.45
N THR A 304 28.27 4.09 5.23
CA THR A 304 27.33 4.38 6.28
C THR A 304 26.76 3.07 6.83
N MET A 305 26.67 2.99 8.13
CA MET A 305 25.83 1.99 8.80
C MET A 305 24.46 2.63 8.99
N LEU A 306 23.79 2.99 7.90
CA LEU A 306 22.42 3.42 7.95
C LEU A 306 21.58 2.26 8.49
N GLY A 307 20.67 2.57 9.38
CA GLY A 307 19.70 1.63 9.89
C GLY A 307 18.46 1.60 9.01
N ASP A 308 17.34 1.82 9.64
CA ASP A 308 16.02 1.87 9.04
C ASP A 308 15.81 3.12 8.18
N VAL A 309 14.82 3.06 7.30
CA VAL A 309 14.38 4.16 6.43
C VAL A 309 12.88 4.30 6.58
N VAL A 310 12.43 5.48 6.95
CA VAL A 310 11.00 5.81 7.00
C VAL A 310 10.75 7.05 6.17
N VAL A 311 9.79 6.97 5.29
CA VAL A 311 9.32 8.11 4.51
C VAL A 311 8.21 8.79 5.30
N ALA A 312 8.44 10.06 5.66
CA ALA A 312 7.37 10.87 6.19
C ALA A 312 6.33 11.04 5.07
N SER A 313 5.20 10.36 5.18
CA SER A 313 4.03 10.78 4.42
C SER A 313 3.70 12.17 4.91
N ASN A 314 3.60 13.15 4.02
CA ASN A 314 3.17 14.50 4.39
C ASN A 314 1.70 14.55 4.84
N SER A 315 1.05 13.41 5.04
CA SER A 315 -0.31 13.33 5.51
C SER A 315 -0.36 13.31 7.04
N THR A 316 -0.04 14.43 7.66
CA THR A 316 -0.57 14.77 8.99
C THR A 316 -2.01 15.26 8.92
N THR A 317 -2.61 15.18 7.76
CA THR A 317 -4.05 15.35 7.54
C THR A 317 -4.49 14.15 6.71
N ASP A 318 -5.44 13.40 7.23
CA ASP A 318 -6.24 12.50 6.38
C ASP A 318 -6.58 13.27 5.12
N VAL A 319 -6.26 12.73 3.94
CA VAL A 319 -6.69 13.37 2.69
C VAL A 319 -8.20 13.57 2.78
N THR A 320 -8.62 14.76 2.41
CA THR A 320 -10.05 15.00 2.30
C THR A 320 -10.55 14.22 1.09
N CYS A 321 -11.28 13.15 1.34
CA CYS A 321 -11.79 12.29 0.27
C CYS A 321 -12.56 13.09 -0.76
N PRO A 322 -12.43 12.75 -2.05
CA PRO A 322 -13.06 13.48 -3.14
C PRO A 322 -14.58 13.31 -3.11
N THR A 323 -15.29 14.21 -3.72
CA THR A 323 -16.68 13.96 -4.04
C THR A 323 -16.75 13.33 -5.43
N VAL A 324 -17.39 12.17 -5.52
CA VAL A 324 -17.68 11.49 -6.79
C VAL A 324 -19.17 11.58 -7.08
N GLN A 325 -19.53 11.83 -8.35
CA GLN A 325 -20.93 11.96 -8.76
C GLN A 325 -21.14 11.50 -10.21
N VAL A 326 -22.33 11.02 -10.51
CA VAL A 326 -22.75 10.79 -11.88
C VAL A 326 -23.21 12.12 -12.49
N LEU A 327 -22.63 12.50 -13.60
CA LEU A 327 -23.01 13.68 -14.37
C LEU A 327 -23.94 13.33 -15.53
N GLY A 328 -23.86 12.08 -16.03
CA GLY A 328 -24.70 11.55 -17.10
C GLY A 328 -24.70 10.03 -17.11
N ALA A 329 -25.79 9.44 -17.55
CA ALA A 329 -25.91 8.02 -17.82
C ALA A 329 -26.88 7.87 -19.01
N ASP A 330 -26.33 7.55 -20.18
CA ASP A 330 -27.07 7.47 -21.42
C ASP A 330 -26.99 6.03 -21.99
N CYS A 331 -28.07 5.60 -22.62
CA CYS A 331 -28.10 4.27 -23.29
C CYS A 331 -27.26 4.30 -24.56
N ILE A 332 -26.41 3.29 -24.75
CA ILE A 332 -25.68 3.07 -25.99
C ILE A 332 -26.22 1.84 -26.69
N GLY A 333 -26.41 1.92 -27.98
CA GLY A 333 -26.88 0.83 -28.81
C GLY A 333 -28.32 1.00 -29.26
N VAL A 334 -28.76 0.10 -30.12
CA VAL A 334 -30.12 0.09 -30.69
C VAL A 334 -30.87 -1.20 -30.32
N LEU A 335 -30.22 -2.10 -29.60
CA LEU A 335 -30.75 -3.41 -29.22
C LEU A 335 -30.29 -3.84 -27.81
N SER A 336 -31.11 -4.60 -27.10
CA SER A 336 -30.71 -5.28 -25.87
C SER A 336 -29.71 -6.43 -26.15
N PRO A 337 -28.66 -6.65 -25.32
CA PRO A 337 -28.38 -5.93 -24.07
C PRO A 337 -27.85 -4.52 -24.32
N TRP A 338 -28.30 -3.58 -23.50
CA TRP A 338 -27.86 -2.20 -23.58
C TRP A 338 -26.54 -2.02 -22.86
N ASP A 339 -25.69 -1.18 -23.44
CA ASP A 339 -24.54 -0.61 -22.76
C ASP A 339 -24.89 0.82 -22.32
N PHE A 340 -24.19 1.33 -21.32
CA PHE A 340 -24.46 2.66 -20.76
C PHE A 340 -23.20 3.51 -20.81
N ASP A 341 -23.29 4.68 -21.44
CA ASP A 341 -22.25 5.69 -21.40
C ASP A 341 -22.42 6.49 -20.10
N LEU A 342 -21.44 6.36 -19.21
CA LEU A 342 -21.45 7.01 -17.91
C LEU A 342 -20.46 8.17 -17.92
N THR A 343 -20.93 9.37 -17.64
CA THR A 343 -20.03 10.49 -17.33
C THR A 343 -19.90 10.65 -15.82
N ILE A 344 -18.70 10.42 -15.31
CA ILE A 344 -18.37 10.47 -13.87
C ILE A 344 -17.58 11.73 -13.58
N GLY A 345 -18.05 12.51 -12.61
CA GLY A 345 -17.37 13.69 -12.09
C GLY A 345 -16.64 13.36 -10.80
N VAL A 346 -15.39 13.83 -10.71
CA VAL A 346 -14.54 13.73 -9.51
C VAL A 346 -14.11 15.12 -9.12
N SER A 347 -14.37 15.51 -7.86
CA SER A 347 -13.93 16.80 -7.30
C SER A 347 -12.91 16.52 -6.21
N ASN A 348 -11.68 16.94 -6.43
CA ASN A 348 -10.63 16.88 -5.43
C ASN A 348 -10.93 17.91 -4.32
N MET A 349 -11.26 17.42 -3.14
CA MET A 349 -11.58 18.24 -1.98
C MET A 349 -10.36 18.50 -1.10
N ASP A 350 -9.25 17.79 -1.36
CA ASP A 350 -8.02 17.99 -0.61
C ASP A 350 -7.35 19.32 -0.97
N PRO A 351 -6.86 20.10 0.00
CA PRO A 351 -6.24 21.40 -0.25
C PRO A 351 -4.79 21.32 -0.72
N SER A 352 -4.14 20.16 -0.65
CA SER A 352 -2.69 20.00 -0.85
C SER A 352 -2.30 18.89 -1.82
N GLU A 353 -3.09 17.82 -1.87
CA GLU A 353 -2.73 16.63 -2.62
C GLU A 353 -3.45 16.53 -3.98
N TYR A 354 -2.73 16.04 -4.99
CA TYR A 354 -3.29 15.77 -6.31
C TYR A 354 -3.94 14.40 -6.35
N ILE A 355 -5.08 14.27 -7.03
CA ILE A 355 -5.58 12.95 -7.42
C ILE A 355 -4.77 12.49 -8.64
N THR A 356 -4.17 11.31 -8.54
CA THR A 356 -3.30 10.74 -9.58
C THR A 356 -3.99 9.63 -10.36
N ASN A 357 -5.01 9.00 -9.77
CA ASN A 357 -5.62 7.82 -10.35
C ASN A 357 -7.03 7.58 -9.82
N VAL A 358 -7.89 7.03 -10.65
CA VAL A 358 -9.21 6.50 -10.26
C VAL A 358 -9.33 5.09 -10.83
N ILE A 359 -9.47 4.11 -9.95
CA ILE A 359 -9.70 2.71 -10.30
C ILE A 359 -11.14 2.37 -9.96
N MET A 360 -11.86 1.76 -10.89
CA MET A 360 -13.27 1.44 -10.75
C MET A 360 -13.47 -0.06 -10.79
N THR A 361 -14.19 -0.59 -9.82
CA THR A 361 -14.57 -2.00 -9.77
C THR A 361 -16.06 -2.13 -9.99
N SER A 362 -16.44 -2.76 -11.08
CA SER A 362 -17.84 -3.01 -11.42
C SER A 362 -18.39 -4.21 -10.64
N PRO A 363 -19.70 -4.24 -10.34
CA PRO A 363 -20.32 -5.39 -9.69
C PRO A 363 -20.26 -6.64 -10.56
N SER A 364 -20.38 -7.79 -9.90
CA SER A 364 -20.32 -9.11 -10.56
C SER A 364 -21.30 -9.22 -11.73
N GLY A 365 -20.80 -9.57 -12.90
CA GLY A 365 -21.58 -9.76 -14.13
C GLY A 365 -21.64 -8.53 -15.03
N THR A 366 -20.99 -7.43 -14.65
CA THR A 366 -20.85 -6.23 -15.47
C THR A 366 -19.37 -5.93 -15.75
N THR A 367 -19.07 -5.08 -16.73
CA THR A 367 -17.71 -4.60 -17.02
C THR A 367 -17.72 -3.09 -17.26
N LEU A 368 -16.61 -2.44 -16.90
CA LEU A 368 -16.36 -1.01 -17.16
C LEU A 368 -15.20 -0.85 -18.13
N THR A 369 -15.35 0.06 -19.09
CA THR A 369 -14.30 0.34 -20.07
C THR A 369 -14.20 1.84 -20.37
N PRO A 370 -13.13 2.52 -19.95
CA PRO A 370 -12.05 2.06 -19.09
C PRO A 370 -12.50 1.85 -17.62
N ASP A 371 -11.87 0.90 -16.94
CA ASP A 371 -12.02 0.66 -15.49
C ASP A 371 -10.97 1.42 -14.66
N HIS A 372 -10.06 2.12 -15.33
CA HIS A 372 -8.94 2.82 -14.74
C HIS A 372 -8.64 4.11 -15.51
N VAL A 373 -8.53 5.22 -14.79
CA VAL A 373 -8.24 6.53 -15.36
C VAL A 373 -7.10 7.20 -14.61
N ALA A 374 -5.92 7.27 -15.25
CA ALA A 374 -4.80 8.06 -14.74
C ALA A 374 -5.04 9.56 -15.02
N MET A 375 -4.79 10.39 -14.02
CA MET A 375 -5.02 11.84 -14.12
C MET A 375 -3.99 12.61 -13.27
N SER A 376 -4.01 13.93 -13.40
CA SER A 376 -3.31 14.82 -12.48
C SER A 376 -4.26 15.94 -12.11
N LEU A 377 -5.21 15.64 -11.20
CA LEU A 377 -6.24 16.59 -10.77
C LEU A 377 -5.73 17.40 -9.58
N PRO A 378 -5.48 18.72 -9.76
CA PRO A 378 -4.95 19.55 -8.69
C PRO A 378 -5.89 19.65 -7.48
N PRO A 379 -5.35 20.07 -6.31
CA PRO A 379 -6.13 20.44 -5.14
C PRO A 379 -7.28 21.37 -5.47
N LEU A 380 -8.46 21.11 -4.90
CA LEU A 380 -9.68 21.92 -5.02
C LEU A 380 -10.19 22.11 -6.47
N HIS A 381 -9.82 21.22 -7.39
CA HIS A 381 -10.32 21.20 -8.76
C HIS A 381 -11.25 20.02 -9.01
N SER A 382 -12.07 20.14 -10.04
CA SER A 382 -12.98 19.07 -10.50
C SER A 382 -12.68 18.70 -11.94
N TRP A 383 -12.91 17.45 -12.26
CA TRP A 383 -12.77 16.89 -13.60
C TRP A 383 -13.82 15.82 -13.85
N SER A 384 -14.09 15.50 -15.11
CA SER A 384 -14.99 14.42 -15.49
C SER A 384 -14.39 13.56 -16.59
N PHE A 385 -14.81 12.32 -16.62
CA PHE A 385 -14.42 11.34 -17.64
C PHE A 385 -15.59 10.43 -17.96
N ASP A 386 -15.52 9.80 -19.14
CA ASP A 386 -16.53 8.88 -19.62
C ASP A 386 -16.03 7.44 -19.47
N THR A 387 -16.94 6.53 -19.13
CA THR A 387 -16.71 5.07 -19.10
C THR A 387 -17.97 4.35 -19.56
N VAL A 388 -17.80 3.22 -20.24
CA VAL A 388 -18.92 2.40 -20.70
C VAL A 388 -19.15 1.27 -19.72
N LEU A 389 -20.38 1.12 -19.25
CA LEU A 389 -20.84 0.02 -18.42
C LEU A 389 -21.60 -0.98 -19.28
N GLU A 390 -21.07 -2.20 -19.38
CA GLU A 390 -21.66 -3.29 -20.13
C GLU A 390 -22.31 -4.32 -19.21
N GLY A 391 -23.35 -4.99 -19.66
CA GLY A 391 -23.98 -6.12 -18.97
C GLY A 391 -24.93 -5.75 -17.83
N ALA A 392 -25.19 -4.48 -17.59
CA ALA A 392 -26.16 -4.04 -16.60
C ALA A 392 -27.61 -4.06 -17.13
N ALA A 393 -28.57 -4.26 -16.25
CA ALA A 393 -29.97 -4.19 -16.64
C ALA A 393 -30.47 -2.74 -16.65
N GLN A 394 -31.19 -2.36 -17.72
CA GLN A 394 -31.80 -1.04 -17.79
C GLN A 394 -32.80 -0.81 -16.63
N GLY A 395 -32.91 0.42 -16.16
CA GLY A 395 -33.76 0.79 -15.05
C GLY A 395 -33.32 0.21 -13.68
N SER A 396 -32.15 -0.43 -13.62
CA SER A 396 -31.60 -0.94 -12.36
C SER A 396 -30.67 0.09 -11.70
N THR A 397 -30.45 -0.06 -10.40
CA THR A 397 -29.41 0.66 -9.68
C THR A 397 -28.13 -0.19 -9.69
N VAL A 398 -27.02 0.37 -10.14
CA VAL A 398 -25.70 -0.25 -10.13
C VAL A 398 -24.77 0.55 -9.23
N CYS A 399 -24.05 -0.13 -8.34
CA CYS A 399 -23.05 0.52 -7.48
C CYS A 399 -21.64 0.11 -7.92
N ILE A 400 -20.78 1.10 -8.15
CA ILE A 400 -19.40 0.96 -8.58
C ILE A 400 -18.51 1.33 -7.40
N ASP A 401 -17.60 0.45 -7.00
CA ASP A 401 -16.57 0.78 -6.03
C ASP A 401 -15.44 1.55 -6.72
N MET A 402 -15.03 2.66 -6.13
CA MET A 402 -14.03 3.56 -6.69
C MET A 402 -12.89 3.79 -5.71
N ASP A 403 -11.68 3.41 -6.10
CA ASP A 403 -10.45 3.72 -5.38
C ASP A 403 -9.82 4.96 -5.98
N VAL A 404 -9.87 6.07 -5.27
CA VAL A 404 -9.27 7.34 -5.69
C VAL A 404 -7.92 7.52 -5.02
N GLN A 405 -6.85 7.53 -5.80
CA GLN A 405 -5.47 7.58 -5.34
C GLN A 405 -4.91 9.00 -5.40
N PHE A 406 -4.21 9.40 -4.35
CA PHE A 406 -3.57 10.70 -4.22
C PHE A 406 -2.06 10.66 -4.46
N SER A 407 -1.46 11.83 -4.69
CA SER A 407 -0.02 11.99 -4.94
C SER A 407 0.88 11.57 -3.78
N ASN A 408 0.36 11.63 -2.55
CA ASN A 408 1.03 11.16 -1.35
C ASN A 408 0.89 9.64 -1.12
N GLY A 409 0.11 8.96 -1.98
CA GLY A 409 -0.16 7.52 -1.93
C GLY A 409 -1.38 7.13 -1.12
N ASP A 410 -2.11 8.06 -0.53
CA ASP A 410 -3.38 7.77 0.14
C ASP A 410 -4.44 7.35 -0.87
N VAL A 411 -5.37 6.52 -0.41
CA VAL A 411 -6.49 6.01 -1.21
C VAL A 411 -7.79 6.28 -0.47
N CYS A 412 -8.74 6.92 -1.15
CA CYS A 412 -10.11 7.01 -0.68
C CYS A 412 -10.97 5.99 -1.41
N ASN A 413 -11.68 5.18 -0.65
CA ASN A 413 -12.63 4.21 -1.18
C ASN A 413 -14.01 4.84 -1.17
N GLU A 414 -14.58 5.03 -2.35
CA GLU A 414 -15.90 5.64 -2.54
C GLU A 414 -16.82 4.66 -3.26
N MET A 415 -18.09 4.64 -2.89
CA MET A 415 -19.11 3.85 -3.60
C MET A 415 -20.04 4.78 -4.35
N LEU A 416 -20.09 4.64 -5.67
CA LEU A 416 -20.94 5.43 -6.55
C LEU A 416 -22.12 4.57 -7.03
N CYS A 417 -23.32 4.84 -6.54
CA CYS A 417 -24.53 4.17 -7.00
C CYS A 417 -25.25 4.99 -8.06
N ILE A 418 -25.60 4.35 -9.15
CA ILE A 418 -26.16 4.94 -10.37
C ILE A 418 -27.51 4.28 -10.66
N ASP A 419 -28.55 5.09 -10.79
CA ASP A 419 -29.82 4.64 -11.33
C ASP A 419 -29.74 4.71 -12.86
N LEU A 420 -29.67 3.57 -13.50
CA LEU A 420 -29.56 3.47 -14.95
C LEU A 420 -30.89 3.84 -15.62
N PRO A 421 -30.84 4.54 -16.75
CA PRO A 421 -32.05 4.88 -17.47
C PRO A 421 -32.75 3.64 -18.04
N SER A 422 -34.05 3.77 -18.24
CA SER A 422 -34.79 2.81 -19.07
C SER A 422 -34.55 3.16 -20.53
N CYS A 423 -33.88 2.27 -21.25
CA CYS A 423 -33.60 2.47 -22.65
C CYS A 423 -34.85 2.09 -23.48
N SER A 424 -35.27 2.97 -24.36
CA SER A 424 -36.36 2.68 -25.27
C SER A 424 -35.89 2.86 -26.72
N VAL A 425 -36.18 1.93 -27.59
CA VAL A 425 -36.05 2.10 -29.03
C VAL A 425 -37.33 2.75 -29.52
N THR A 426 -37.18 3.81 -30.28
CA THR A 426 -38.36 4.45 -30.88
C THR A 426 -39.10 3.46 -31.77
N GLY A 427 -40.33 3.17 -31.42
CA GLY A 427 -41.14 2.17 -32.10
C GLY A 427 -41.16 0.76 -31.47
N ASP A 428 -40.46 0.56 -30.36
CA ASP A 428 -40.55 -0.64 -29.50
C ASP A 428 -41.64 -0.40 -28.44
N PHE A 429 -42.84 -0.86 -28.72
CA PHE A 429 -43.99 -0.61 -27.87
C PHE A 429 -44.24 -1.68 -26.81
N ASP A 430 -43.63 -2.84 -26.96
CA ASP A 430 -43.69 -3.89 -25.93
C ASP A 430 -42.48 -3.89 -25.02
N PHE A 431 -41.52 -2.95 -25.25
CA PHE A 431 -40.31 -2.73 -24.46
C PHE A 431 -39.39 -3.98 -24.38
N ASN A 432 -39.40 -4.79 -25.45
CA ASN A 432 -38.52 -5.97 -25.52
C ASN A 432 -37.13 -5.68 -26.10
N GLY A 433 -36.86 -4.43 -26.51
CA GLY A 433 -35.59 -3.97 -27.09
C GLY A 433 -35.49 -4.19 -28.58
N LEU A 434 -36.53 -4.66 -29.24
CA LEU A 434 -36.57 -4.96 -30.69
C LEU A 434 -37.77 -4.24 -31.30
N VAL A 435 -37.59 -3.57 -32.43
CA VAL A 435 -38.70 -3.10 -33.25
C VAL A 435 -38.98 -4.17 -34.29
N ASN A 436 -40.09 -4.89 -34.15
CA ASN A 436 -40.39 -6.06 -34.93
C ASN A 436 -41.90 -6.18 -35.28
N VAL A 437 -42.34 -7.35 -35.69
CA VAL A 437 -43.75 -7.58 -36.09
C VAL A 437 -44.75 -7.36 -34.94
N ASP A 438 -44.36 -7.58 -33.69
CA ASP A 438 -45.24 -7.44 -32.55
C ASP A 438 -45.52 -5.92 -32.29
N ASP A 439 -44.50 -5.05 -32.44
CA ASP A 439 -44.66 -3.59 -32.38
C ASP A 439 -45.50 -3.04 -33.55
N LEU A 440 -45.25 -3.58 -34.74
CA LEU A 440 -46.09 -3.26 -35.90
C LEU A 440 -47.54 -3.61 -35.64
N MET A 441 -47.80 -4.79 -35.05
CA MET A 441 -49.18 -5.20 -34.71
C MET A 441 -49.78 -4.31 -33.62
N PHE A 442 -48.94 -3.82 -32.68
CA PHE A 442 -49.36 -2.88 -31.63
C PHE A 442 -49.76 -1.54 -32.25
N LEU A 443 -49.00 -1.02 -33.21
CA LEU A 443 -49.31 0.20 -33.97
C LEU A 443 -50.57 0.01 -34.81
N ILE A 444 -50.67 -1.09 -35.61
CA ILE A 444 -51.84 -1.38 -36.44
C ILE A 444 -53.14 -1.51 -35.62
N GLY A 445 -53.03 -2.05 -34.40
CA GLY A 445 -54.17 -2.18 -33.47
C GLY A 445 -54.77 -0.82 -33.02
N ARG A 446 -54.02 0.27 -33.23
CA ARG A 446 -54.39 1.64 -32.92
C ARG A 446 -54.51 2.56 -34.12
N TRP A 447 -54.49 1.99 -35.34
CA TRP A 447 -54.54 2.72 -36.57
C TRP A 447 -55.77 3.62 -36.69
N ASP A 448 -55.58 4.86 -37.13
CA ASP A 448 -56.62 5.91 -37.29
C ASP A 448 -57.26 6.31 -35.95
N GLN A 449 -56.54 6.04 -34.84
CA GLN A 449 -56.97 6.50 -33.50
C GLN A 449 -56.49 7.94 -33.30
N ASP A 450 -57.43 8.77 -32.76
CA ASP A 450 -57.19 10.16 -32.39
C ASP A 450 -56.52 10.17 -31.02
N CYS A 451 -55.34 10.73 -30.90
CA CYS A 451 -54.47 10.72 -29.70
C CYS A 451 -54.59 12.06 -28.99
N ASP A 452 -55.79 12.38 -28.51
CA ASP A 452 -56.02 13.55 -27.68
C ASP A 452 -55.87 13.23 -26.19
N ASP A 453 -55.80 14.26 -25.32
CA ASP A 453 -55.66 14.12 -23.87
C ASP A 453 -56.80 13.26 -23.23
N ALA A 454 -57.92 13.10 -23.95
CA ALA A 454 -59.07 12.28 -23.50
C ALA A 454 -58.90 10.78 -23.76
N ASN A 455 -58.05 10.41 -24.72
CA ASN A 455 -57.77 9.01 -25.14
C ASN A 455 -56.43 8.49 -24.66
N GLY A 456 -55.72 9.21 -23.78
CA GLY A 456 -54.53 8.76 -23.10
C GLY A 456 -53.28 8.59 -23.99
N ASP A 457 -53.07 9.53 -24.96
CA ASP A 457 -51.84 9.58 -25.77
C ASP A 457 -51.55 8.31 -26.61
N CYS A 458 -52.65 7.57 -26.94
CA CYS A 458 -52.56 6.33 -27.74
C CYS A 458 -51.51 5.32 -27.28
N ASP A 459 -51.27 5.25 -25.97
CA ASP A 459 -50.20 4.42 -25.36
C ASP A 459 -48.81 4.68 -25.98
N GLY A 460 -48.50 5.90 -26.41
CA GLY A 460 -47.22 6.31 -26.96
C GLY A 460 -46.99 5.89 -28.40
N VAL A 461 -48.02 5.49 -29.14
CA VAL A 461 -47.93 5.00 -30.54
C VAL A 461 -47.92 6.15 -31.55
N ASP A 462 -48.44 7.31 -31.20
CA ASP A 462 -48.31 8.56 -31.99
C ASP A 462 -46.86 9.10 -31.82
N ILE A 463 -45.93 8.53 -32.57
CA ILE A 463 -44.50 8.78 -32.40
C ILE A 463 -44.10 10.13 -32.99
N ASP A 464 -44.76 10.54 -34.05
CA ASP A 464 -44.45 11.83 -34.71
C ASP A 464 -45.19 13.01 -34.07
N GLY A 465 -46.06 12.75 -33.09
CA GLY A 465 -46.81 13.76 -32.35
C GLY A 465 -47.85 14.48 -33.20
N SER A 466 -48.35 13.87 -34.27
CA SER A 466 -49.35 14.45 -35.16
C SER A 466 -50.74 14.53 -34.55
N GLY A 467 -51.00 13.74 -33.48
CA GLY A 467 -52.27 13.60 -32.82
C GLY A 467 -53.13 12.50 -33.40
N VAL A 468 -52.67 11.71 -34.32
CA VAL A 468 -53.38 10.56 -34.95
C VAL A 468 -52.39 9.47 -35.33
N VAL A 469 -52.67 8.23 -34.98
CA VAL A 469 -51.85 7.10 -35.40
C VAL A 469 -52.04 6.81 -36.87
N ASP A 470 -51.06 7.18 -37.71
CA ASP A 470 -51.16 7.11 -39.16
C ASP A 470 -49.89 6.60 -39.85
N MET A 471 -49.71 6.96 -41.12
CA MET A 471 -48.59 6.55 -41.93
C MET A 471 -47.27 7.14 -41.43
N GLY A 472 -47.29 8.29 -40.73
CA GLY A 472 -46.12 8.94 -40.15
C GLY A 472 -45.48 8.01 -39.12
N ASP A 473 -46.28 7.51 -38.20
CA ASP A 473 -45.84 6.61 -37.13
C ASP A 473 -45.31 5.26 -37.67
N LEU A 474 -46.03 4.74 -38.66
CA LEU A 474 -45.62 3.52 -39.35
C LEU A 474 -44.24 3.66 -40.01
N LEU A 475 -43.95 4.80 -40.60
CA LEU A 475 -42.65 5.05 -41.22
C LEU A 475 -41.54 5.12 -40.15
N VAL A 476 -41.82 5.63 -38.96
CA VAL A 476 -40.87 5.63 -37.87
C VAL A 476 -40.59 4.22 -37.36
N VAL A 477 -41.62 3.39 -37.16
CA VAL A 477 -41.46 1.97 -36.80
C VAL A 477 -40.60 1.24 -37.83
N LEU A 478 -40.94 1.39 -39.14
CA LEU A 478 -40.19 0.77 -40.21
C LEU A 478 -38.74 1.26 -40.35
N ALA A 479 -38.50 2.53 -40.02
CA ALA A 479 -37.12 3.10 -40.02
C ALA A 479 -36.24 2.55 -38.90
N ASN A 480 -36.85 2.12 -37.80
CA ASN A 480 -36.17 1.55 -36.64
C ASN A 480 -36.29 0.01 -36.60
N TRP A 481 -36.75 -0.62 -37.68
CA TRP A 481 -36.98 -2.08 -37.74
C TRP A 481 -35.70 -2.85 -37.46
N THR A 482 -35.75 -3.74 -36.50
CA THR A 482 -34.64 -4.62 -36.10
C THR A 482 -34.79 -5.97 -36.83
N LEU A 483 -33.73 -6.39 -37.54
CA LEU A 483 -33.71 -7.64 -38.32
C LEU A 483 -33.30 -8.84 -37.48
#